data_aa396c71a53e4c27c60874cc547534a9
#
_entry.id   aa396c71a53e4c27c60874cc547534a9
#
_cell.length_a   1.000
_cell.length_b   1.000
_cell.length_c   1.000
_cell.angle_alpha   90.00
_cell.angle_beta   90.00
_cell.angle_gamma   90.00
#
_symmetry.space_group_name_H-M   'P 1'
#
loop_
_entity.id
_entity.type
_entity.pdbx_description
1 polymer ?
#
loop_
_entity_poly.entity_id
_entity_poly.type
_entity_poly.pdbx_seq_one_letter_code
_entity_poly.pdbx_strand_id
1 'polypeptide(L)'
;GINRKEFDQTIMAQDLLADAAKAKEEGLIRHISFSFHDEPLAIKYIIEESKKRGIPMESMLVQYNLLDRTNEEMLHYAASNGVGTVAMGPVGGGRLAAPTELYAKLTGKKSIATYELAFKFVLGNPDLNCALSGMQTLDMVKQNAKLASDSTGFSKEEWQQLGEAMEQLKKFSELYCTGCKYCQPCPA
;
A
#
# COMPACT_ATOMS: atom_id res chain seq x y z
N GLY A 1 4.86 3.50 -11.55
CA GLY A 1 4.75 2.09 -11.15
C GLY A 1 4.74 1.19 -12.37
N ILE A 2 5.13 -0.05 -12.20
CA ILE A 2 5.15 -1.04 -13.27
C ILE A 2 3.76 -1.67 -13.38
N ASN A 3 3.27 -1.82 -14.61
CA ASN A 3 2.15 -2.69 -14.95
C ASN A 3 2.67 -3.95 -15.66
N ARG A 4 1.80 -4.95 -15.86
CA ARG A 4 2.17 -6.21 -16.51
C ARG A 4 2.77 -5.99 -17.90
N LYS A 5 2.17 -5.11 -18.70
CA LYS A 5 2.65 -4.82 -20.06
C LYS A 5 4.05 -4.21 -20.06
N GLU A 6 4.31 -3.25 -19.17
CA GLU A 6 5.65 -2.66 -19.01
C GLU A 6 6.66 -3.69 -18.50
N PHE A 7 6.24 -4.57 -17.57
CA PHE A 7 7.10 -5.64 -17.11
C PHE A 7 7.54 -6.55 -18.28
N ASP A 8 6.60 -7.03 -19.09
CA ASP A 8 6.91 -7.91 -20.21
C ASP A 8 7.70 -7.21 -21.33
N GLN A 9 7.23 -6.03 -21.78
CA GLN A 9 7.73 -5.36 -22.96
C GLN A 9 8.99 -4.51 -22.72
N THR A 10 9.27 -4.15 -21.48
CA THR A 10 10.43 -3.33 -21.13
C THR A 10 11.39 -4.09 -20.21
N ILE A 11 10.93 -4.50 -19.04
CA ILE A 11 11.82 -5.10 -18.05
C ILE A 11 12.33 -6.46 -18.53
N MET A 12 11.43 -7.32 -19.00
CA MET A 12 11.78 -8.67 -19.44
C MET A 12 12.40 -8.68 -20.84
N ALA A 13 11.87 -7.90 -21.77
CA ALA A 13 12.35 -7.89 -23.17
C ALA A 13 13.75 -7.28 -23.32
N GLN A 14 14.12 -6.33 -22.45
CA GLN A 14 15.44 -5.69 -22.44
C GLN A 14 16.38 -6.28 -21.37
N ASP A 15 15.97 -7.36 -20.71
CA ASP A 15 16.72 -8.07 -19.66
C ASP A 15 17.20 -7.18 -18.50
N LEU A 16 16.41 -6.14 -18.16
CA LEU A 16 16.75 -5.19 -17.10
C LEU A 16 16.86 -5.83 -15.72
N LEU A 17 16.26 -7.01 -15.50
CA LEU A 17 16.48 -7.77 -14.27
C LEU A 17 17.92 -8.27 -14.15
N ALA A 18 18.53 -8.71 -15.24
CA ALA A 18 19.93 -9.12 -15.24
C ALA A 18 20.87 -7.93 -14.95
N ASP A 19 20.56 -6.76 -15.52
CA ASP A 19 21.32 -5.53 -15.21
C ASP A 19 21.17 -5.14 -13.74
N ALA A 20 19.97 -5.26 -13.17
CA ALA A 20 19.74 -5.02 -11.74
C ALA A 20 20.49 -6.03 -10.87
N ALA A 21 20.52 -7.31 -11.24
CA ALA A 21 21.27 -8.34 -10.53
C ALA A 21 22.77 -8.04 -10.54
N LYS A 22 23.30 -7.64 -11.69
CA LYS A 22 24.70 -7.22 -11.83
C LYS A 22 25.02 -6.00 -10.94
N ALA A 23 24.16 -4.98 -10.97
CA ALA A 23 24.32 -3.81 -10.11
C ALA A 23 24.31 -4.18 -8.60
N LYS A 24 23.54 -5.20 -8.23
CA LYS A 24 23.52 -5.74 -6.87
C LYS A 24 24.81 -6.48 -6.54
N GLU A 25 25.33 -7.32 -7.43
CA GLU A 25 26.62 -8.00 -7.27
C GLU A 25 27.79 -7.02 -7.13
N GLU A 26 27.76 -5.93 -7.90
CA GLU A 26 28.74 -4.85 -7.83
C GLU A 26 28.58 -3.94 -6.60
N GLY A 27 27.55 -4.17 -5.76
CA GLY A 27 27.27 -3.39 -4.54
C GLY A 27 26.71 -2.00 -4.79
N LEU A 28 26.29 -1.67 -6.01
CA LEU A 28 25.68 -0.39 -6.38
C LEU A 28 24.25 -0.26 -5.83
N ILE A 29 23.52 -1.37 -5.74
CA ILE A 29 22.22 -1.46 -5.10
C ILE A 29 22.22 -2.63 -4.10
N ARG A 30 21.35 -2.56 -3.09
CA ARG A 30 21.20 -3.62 -2.10
C ARG A 30 20.04 -4.54 -2.36
N HIS A 31 18.95 -4.01 -2.94
CA HIS A 31 17.69 -4.72 -3.14
C HIS A 31 17.10 -4.43 -4.51
N ILE A 32 16.43 -5.44 -5.08
CA ILE A 32 15.66 -5.31 -6.33
C ILE A 32 14.18 -5.29 -5.95
N SER A 33 13.50 -4.22 -6.34
CA SER A 33 12.13 -3.95 -5.92
C SER A 33 11.32 -3.33 -7.05
N PHE A 34 9.99 -3.35 -6.92
CA PHE A 34 9.12 -2.71 -7.89
C PHE A 34 8.01 -1.89 -7.23
N SER A 35 7.57 -0.84 -7.88
CA SER A 35 6.32 -0.14 -7.56
C SER A 35 5.26 -0.54 -8.56
N PHE A 36 4.01 -0.69 -8.09
CA PHE A 36 2.95 -1.35 -8.84
C PHE A 36 1.69 -0.49 -8.98
N HIS A 37 1.15 -0.46 -10.22
CA HIS A 37 -0.10 0.22 -10.57
C HIS A 37 -0.82 -0.54 -11.68
N ASP A 38 -1.45 -1.67 -11.36
CA ASP A 38 -2.20 -2.48 -12.31
C ASP A 38 -3.21 -3.38 -11.57
N GLU A 39 -3.79 -4.34 -12.25
CA GLU A 39 -4.65 -5.37 -11.64
C GLU A 39 -3.87 -6.23 -10.64
N PRO A 40 -4.44 -6.54 -9.47
CA PRO A 40 -3.74 -7.24 -8.39
C PRO A 40 -3.01 -8.52 -8.81
N LEU A 41 -3.61 -9.33 -9.68
CA LEU A 41 -3.00 -10.59 -10.13
C LEU A 41 -1.70 -10.41 -10.91
N ALA A 42 -1.44 -9.22 -11.46
CA ALA A 42 -0.17 -8.93 -12.10
C ALA A 42 0.99 -8.87 -11.08
N ILE A 43 0.73 -8.59 -9.80
CA ILE A 43 1.74 -8.69 -8.73
C ILE A 43 2.26 -10.12 -8.64
N LYS A 44 1.34 -11.09 -8.55
CA LYS A 44 1.70 -12.51 -8.52
C LYS A 44 2.54 -12.90 -9.73
N TYR A 45 2.11 -12.49 -10.93
CA TYR A 45 2.85 -12.75 -12.16
C TYR A 45 4.28 -12.19 -12.12
N ILE A 46 4.46 -10.94 -11.70
CA ILE A 46 5.79 -10.30 -11.62
C ILE A 46 6.69 -11.05 -10.63
N ILE A 47 6.18 -11.43 -9.46
CA ILE A 47 6.93 -12.16 -8.45
C ILE A 47 7.33 -13.54 -8.97
N GLU A 48 6.42 -14.28 -9.61
CA GLU A 48 6.70 -15.62 -10.13
C GLU A 48 7.69 -15.59 -11.30
N GLU A 49 7.53 -14.67 -12.25
CA GLU A 49 8.42 -14.59 -13.42
C GLU A 49 9.84 -14.15 -13.05
N SER A 50 9.98 -13.19 -12.13
CA SER A 50 11.29 -12.80 -11.61
C SER A 50 11.98 -13.95 -10.87
N LYS A 51 11.23 -14.71 -10.08
CA LYS A 51 11.73 -15.89 -9.36
C LYS A 51 12.17 -17.02 -10.31
N LYS A 52 11.42 -17.28 -11.40
CA LYS A 52 11.79 -18.26 -12.43
C LYS A 52 13.12 -17.93 -13.11
N ARG A 53 13.46 -16.64 -13.23
CA ARG A 53 14.76 -16.19 -13.76
C ARG A 53 15.90 -16.26 -12.75
N GLY A 54 15.63 -16.65 -11.50
CA GLY A 54 16.64 -16.66 -10.44
C GLY A 54 16.96 -15.27 -9.88
N ILE A 55 16.16 -14.25 -10.22
CA ILE A 55 16.33 -12.86 -9.78
C ILE A 55 15.03 -12.41 -9.07
N PRO A 56 14.77 -12.89 -7.85
CA PRO A 56 13.51 -12.63 -7.16
C PRO A 56 13.39 -11.14 -6.79
N MET A 57 12.17 -10.62 -6.90
CA MET A 57 11.81 -9.34 -6.29
C MET A 57 11.90 -9.45 -4.77
N GLU A 58 12.51 -8.45 -4.13
CA GLU A 58 12.73 -8.46 -2.67
C GLU A 58 11.72 -7.60 -1.93
N SER A 59 11.19 -6.58 -2.59
CA SER A 59 10.06 -5.81 -2.05
C SER A 59 9.17 -5.22 -3.13
N MET A 60 7.97 -4.82 -2.73
CA MET A 60 7.02 -4.13 -3.60
C MET A 60 6.41 -2.92 -2.91
N LEU A 61 6.08 -1.90 -3.70
CA LEU A 61 5.33 -0.72 -3.29
C LEU A 61 3.98 -0.72 -4.00
N VAL A 62 2.88 -0.79 -3.24
CA VAL A 62 1.53 -0.88 -3.77
C VAL A 62 0.57 0.09 -3.06
N GLN A 63 -0.49 0.47 -3.75
CA GLN A 63 -1.59 1.23 -3.16
C GLN A 63 -2.32 0.35 -2.14
N TYR A 64 -2.41 0.83 -0.89
CA TYR A 64 -3.18 0.18 0.15
C TYR A 64 -3.57 1.17 1.25
N ASN A 65 -4.83 1.26 1.56
CA ASN A 65 -5.38 2.05 2.66
C ASN A 65 -6.79 1.57 3.03
N LEU A 66 -7.37 2.19 4.05
CA LEU A 66 -8.69 1.86 4.57
C LEU A 66 -9.81 1.88 3.51
N LEU A 67 -9.71 2.77 2.51
CA LEU A 67 -10.71 2.92 1.45
C LEU A 67 -10.37 2.10 0.18
N ASP A 68 -9.11 1.75 -0.01
CA ASP A 68 -8.63 0.99 -1.15
C ASP A 68 -7.87 -0.25 -0.67
N ARG A 69 -8.57 -1.37 -0.66
CA ARG A 69 -8.09 -2.68 -0.22
C ARG A 69 -7.88 -3.65 -1.38
N THR A 70 -7.90 -3.14 -2.61
CA THR A 70 -7.84 -3.96 -3.83
C THR A 70 -6.62 -4.90 -3.84
N ASN A 71 -5.48 -4.45 -3.30
CA ASN A 71 -4.25 -5.25 -3.25
C ASN A 71 -4.07 -6.08 -1.97
N GLU A 72 -5.06 -6.18 -1.08
CA GLU A 72 -4.90 -6.83 0.23
C GLU A 72 -4.51 -8.31 0.13
N GLU A 73 -5.16 -9.06 -0.76
CA GLU A 73 -4.82 -10.47 -1.01
C GLU A 73 -3.39 -10.62 -1.55
N MET A 74 -2.95 -9.67 -2.38
CA MET A 74 -1.61 -9.70 -2.96
C MET A 74 -0.54 -9.25 -1.97
N LEU A 75 -0.86 -8.46 -0.95
CA LEU A 75 0.04 -8.23 0.19
C LEU A 75 0.33 -9.54 0.91
N HIS A 76 -0.71 -10.31 1.21
CA HIS A 76 -0.56 -11.63 1.84
C HIS A 76 0.27 -12.60 0.97
N TYR A 77 -0.02 -12.63 -0.34
CA TYR A 77 0.73 -13.45 -1.29
C TYR A 77 2.22 -13.08 -1.32
N ALA A 78 2.53 -11.79 -1.42
CA ALA A 78 3.91 -11.28 -1.45
C ALA A 78 4.65 -11.60 -0.15
N ALA A 79 4.06 -11.31 1.01
CA ALA A 79 4.64 -11.61 2.32
C ALA A 79 4.93 -13.12 2.48
N SER A 80 3.98 -13.99 2.07
CA SER A 80 4.14 -15.45 2.09
C SER A 80 5.24 -15.97 1.15
N ASN A 81 5.64 -15.16 0.16
CA ASN A 81 6.75 -15.46 -0.76
C ASN A 81 8.07 -14.75 -0.38
N GLY A 82 8.15 -14.13 0.80
CA GLY A 82 9.35 -13.45 1.28
C GLY A 82 9.61 -12.10 0.62
N VAL A 83 8.60 -11.51 -0.03
CA VAL A 83 8.68 -10.18 -0.64
C VAL A 83 8.22 -9.14 0.37
N GLY A 84 9.10 -8.20 0.70
CA GLY A 84 8.77 -7.08 1.58
C GLY A 84 7.68 -6.19 0.98
N THR A 85 6.77 -5.70 1.81
CA THR A 85 5.58 -4.97 1.38
C THR A 85 5.56 -3.55 1.90
N VAL A 86 5.33 -2.60 1.02
CA VAL A 86 5.28 -1.17 1.34
C VAL A 86 3.98 -0.58 0.81
N ALA A 87 3.20 0.06 1.68
CA ALA A 87 1.99 0.76 1.27
C ALA A 87 2.28 2.19 0.82
N MET A 88 1.81 2.55 -0.37
CA MET A 88 1.66 3.94 -0.77
C MET A 88 0.23 4.42 -0.51
N GLY A 89 0.08 5.71 -0.26
CA GLY A 89 -1.21 6.34 -0.02
C GLY A 89 -1.95 5.83 1.24
N PRO A 90 -1.29 5.62 2.39
CA PRO A 90 -1.92 5.09 3.62
C PRO A 90 -3.08 5.96 4.11
N VAL A 91 -3.04 7.26 3.83
CA VAL A 91 -4.11 8.22 4.16
C VAL A 91 -4.94 8.65 2.93
N GLY A 92 -4.92 7.85 1.86
CA GLY A 92 -5.74 8.09 0.67
C GLY A 92 -5.52 9.45 0.01
N GLY A 93 -4.25 9.88 -0.15
CA GLY A 93 -3.93 11.21 -0.70
C GLY A 93 -4.35 12.37 0.18
N GLY A 94 -4.48 12.18 1.48
CA GLY A 94 -4.93 13.17 2.45
C GLY A 94 -6.43 13.15 2.77
N ARG A 95 -7.22 12.35 2.07
CA ARG A 95 -8.68 12.22 2.31
C ARG A 95 -9.00 11.67 3.69
N LEU A 96 -8.19 10.73 4.16
CA LEU A 96 -8.28 10.17 5.49
C LEU A 96 -7.54 11.02 6.54
N ALA A 97 -6.99 12.17 6.17
CA ALA A 97 -6.36 13.09 7.09
C ALA A 97 -7.37 14.07 7.74
N ALA A 98 -8.50 14.34 7.06
CA ALA A 98 -9.54 15.22 7.59
C ALA A 98 -10.38 14.50 8.66
N PRO A 99 -10.76 15.18 9.77
CA PRO A 99 -11.73 14.64 10.72
C PRO A 99 -13.05 14.37 10.00
N THR A 100 -13.59 13.16 10.15
CA THR A 100 -14.91 12.84 9.63
C THR A 100 -15.80 12.32 10.77
N GLU A 101 -17.07 12.76 10.78
CA GLU A 101 -18.08 12.21 11.70
C GLU A 101 -18.31 10.70 11.49
N LEU A 102 -17.96 10.23 10.32
CA LEU A 102 -18.07 8.82 9.96
C LEU A 102 -17.34 7.93 10.94
N TYR A 103 -16.10 8.27 11.28
CA TYR A 103 -15.31 7.48 12.21
C TYR A 103 -15.89 7.47 13.64
N ALA A 104 -16.37 8.61 14.11
CA ALA A 104 -17.05 8.70 15.40
C ALA A 104 -18.31 7.81 15.46
N LYS A 105 -19.05 7.72 14.34
CA LYS A 105 -20.21 6.83 14.20
C LYS A 105 -19.81 5.35 14.19
N LEU A 106 -18.63 5.01 13.61
CA LEU A 106 -18.17 3.63 13.44
C LEU A 106 -17.62 3.00 14.71
N THR A 107 -16.91 3.77 15.51
CA THR A 107 -16.19 3.25 16.68
C THR A 107 -16.81 3.62 18.01
N GLY A 108 -17.83 4.49 18.02
CA GLY A 108 -18.37 5.07 19.25
C GLY A 108 -17.37 5.94 20.02
N LYS A 109 -16.15 6.11 19.49
CA LYS A 109 -15.07 6.89 20.12
C LYS A 109 -15.03 8.29 19.53
N LYS A 110 -15.41 9.28 20.31
CA LYS A 110 -15.51 10.69 19.89
C LYS A 110 -14.19 11.39 19.55
N SER A 111 -13.01 10.74 19.66
CA SER A 111 -11.74 11.46 19.74
C SER A 111 -10.56 10.90 18.95
N ILE A 112 -10.72 9.95 18.03
CA ILE A 112 -9.60 9.51 17.20
C ILE A 112 -9.67 10.25 15.85
N ALA A 113 -8.58 10.92 15.49
CA ALA A 113 -8.49 11.56 14.17
C ALA A 113 -8.50 10.50 13.05
N THR A 114 -9.11 10.81 11.92
CA THR A 114 -9.27 9.83 10.83
C THR A 114 -7.94 9.30 10.31
N TYR A 115 -6.86 10.12 10.35
CA TYR A 115 -5.51 9.69 9.96
C TYR A 115 -4.94 8.65 10.93
N GLU A 116 -5.23 8.73 12.24
CA GLU A 116 -4.80 7.73 13.23
C GLU A 116 -5.42 6.37 12.93
N LEU A 117 -6.72 6.36 12.58
CA LEU A 117 -7.40 5.15 12.13
C LEU A 117 -6.77 4.58 10.86
N ALA A 118 -6.51 5.44 9.88
CA ALA A 118 -5.92 5.04 8.61
C ALA A 118 -4.54 4.39 8.81
N PHE A 119 -3.69 4.97 9.65
CA PHE A 119 -2.40 4.39 10.00
C PHE A 119 -2.53 3.11 10.83
N LYS A 120 -3.41 3.09 11.84
CA LYS A 120 -3.68 1.88 12.62
C LYS A 120 -4.15 0.73 11.73
N PHE A 121 -4.98 1.01 10.72
CA PHE A 121 -5.43 0.04 9.74
C PHE A 121 -4.26 -0.50 8.91
N VAL A 122 -3.48 0.38 8.32
CA VAL A 122 -2.37 0.01 7.42
C VAL A 122 -1.26 -0.71 8.19
N LEU A 123 -0.81 -0.14 9.31
CA LEU A 123 0.27 -0.70 10.13
C LEU A 123 -0.16 -1.94 10.95
N GLY A 124 -1.46 -2.10 11.19
CA GLY A 124 -2.01 -3.29 11.84
C GLY A 124 -2.14 -4.50 10.92
N ASN A 125 -1.91 -4.37 9.63
CA ASN A 125 -1.88 -5.50 8.70
C ASN A 125 -0.56 -6.27 8.88
N PRO A 126 -0.60 -7.56 9.29
CA PRO A 126 0.61 -8.36 9.55
C PRO A 126 1.44 -8.62 8.29
N ASP A 127 0.84 -8.49 7.11
CA ASP A 127 1.48 -8.69 5.81
C ASP A 127 2.11 -7.40 5.26
N LEU A 128 2.11 -6.31 6.05
CA LEU A 128 2.71 -5.03 5.66
C LEU A 128 3.92 -4.69 6.53
N ASN A 129 5.04 -4.35 5.87
CA ASN A 129 6.28 -4.02 6.56
C ASN A 129 6.48 -2.51 6.75
N CYS A 130 5.94 -1.69 5.84
CA CYS A 130 6.16 -0.25 5.87
C CYS A 130 5.01 0.52 5.22
N ALA A 131 4.75 1.73 5.71
CA ALA A 131 3.82 2.68 5.09
C ALA A 131 4.54 3.99 4.78
N LEU A 132 4.38 4.49 3.54
CA LEU A 132 4.96 5.78 3.14
C LEU A 132 4.05 6.92 3.57
N SER A 133 4.62 7.94 4.17
CA SER A 133 3.90 9.15 4.56
C SER A 133 4.61 10.42 4.12
N GLY A 134 3.87 11.33 3.47
CA GLY A 134 4.34 12.65 3.06
C GLY A 134 4.32 13.65 4.22
N MET A 135 5.23 13.53 5.17
CA MET A 135 5.31 14.41 6.34
C MET A 135 6.00 15.72 5.98
N GLN A 136 5.27 16.83 6.10
CA GLN A 136 5.78 18.18 5.76
C GLN A 136 6.25 18.98 6.99
N THR A 137 5.89 18.56 8.19
CA THR A 137 6.23 19.24 9.44
C THR A 137 6.82 18.27 10.47
N LEU A 138 7.60 18.80 11.42
CA LEU A 138 8.14 18.01 12.54
C LEU A 138 7.03 17.38 13.39
N ASP A 139 5.90 18.06 13.53
CA ASP A 139 4.77 17.53 14.30
C ASP A 139 4.14 16.32 13.61
N MET A 140 4.00 16.33 12.27
CA MET A 140 3.59 15.16 11.51
C MET A 140 4.57 13.98 11.69
N VAL A 141 5.88 14.25 11.68
CA VAL A 141 6.88 13.20 11.95
C VAL A 141 6.70 12.59 13.34
N LYS A 142 6.57 13.43 14.36
CA LYS A 142 6.38 12.99 15.76
C LYS A 142 5.08 12.19 15.93
N GLN A 143 3.98 12.66 15.35
CA GLN A 143 2.68 12.00 15.42
C GLN A 143 2.72 10.64 14.72
N ASN A 144 3.24 10.57 13.50
CA ASN A 144 3.32 9.32 12.74
C ASN A 144 4.29 8.33 13.38
N ALA A 145 5.44 8.79 13.89
CA ALA A 145 6.38 7.94 14.62
C ALA A 145 5.74 7.36 15.90
N LYS A 146 4.99 8.18 16.64
CA LYS A 146 4.23 7.70 17.81
C LYS A 146 3.21 6.64 17.40
N LEU A 147 2.39 6.91 16.38
CA LEU A 147 1.40 5.96 15.88
C LEU A 147 2.04 4.63 15.45
N ALA A 148 3.17 4.69 14.75
CA ALA A 148 3.89 3.49 14.33
C ALA A 148 4.47 2.70 15.50
N SER A 149 4.91 3.39 16.57
CA SER A 149 5.43 2.75 17.78
C SER A 149 4.33 2.14 18.66
N ASP A 150 3.16 2.77 18.67
CA ASP A 150 2.00 2.35 19.49
C ASP A 150 1.03 1.44 18.70
N SER A 151 1.38 1.00 17.50
CA SER A 151 0.50 0.25 16.60
C SER A 151 0.16 -1.14 17.13
N THR A 152 -0.69 -1.19 18.13
CA THR A 152 -1.51 -2.37 18.40
C THR A 152 -2.57 -2.46 17.32
N GLY A 153 -2.61 -3.57 16.58
CA GLY A 153 -3.64 -3.82 15.56
C GLY A 153 -5.06 -3.67 16.12
N PHE A 154 -6.04 -3.81 15.27
CA PHE A 154 -7.44 -3.84 15.70
C PHE A 154 -7.75 -5.14 16.44
N SER A 155 -8.63 -5.08 17.47
CA SER A 155 -9.26 -6.27 18.02
C SER A 155 -10.17 -6.93 16.96
N LYS A 156 -10.58 -8.17 17.17
CA LYS A 156 -11.51 -8.85 16.24
C LYS A 156 -12.83 -8.08 16.11
N GLU A 157 -13.31 -7.52 17.21
CA GLU A 157 -14.53 -6.72 17.25
C GLU A 157 -14.38 -5.41 16.49
N GLU A 158 -13.24 -4.73 16.65
CA GLU A 158 -12.92 -3.51 15.88
C GLU A 158 -12.81 -3.80 14.38
N TRP A 159 -12.19 -4.94 13.99
CA TRP A 159 -12.13 -5.37 12.60
C TRP A 159 -13.50 -5.64 11.99
N GLN A 160 -14.39 -6.32 12.75
CA GLN A 160 -15.75 -6.59 12.29
C GLN A 160 -16.53 -5.29 12.09
N GLN A 161 -16.53 -4.41 13.10
CA GLN A 161 -17.20 -3.10 13.01
C GLN A 161 -16.68 -2.25 11.86
N LEU A 162 -15.36 -2.26 11.66
CA LEU A 162 -14.73 -1.56 10.53
C LEU A 162 -15.18 -2.15 9.19
N GLY A 163 -15.23 -3.48 9.09
CA GLY A 163 -15.70 -4.19 7.89
C GLY A 163 -17.14 -3.84 7.53
N GLU A 164 -18.06 -3.91 8.51
CA GLU A 164 -19.48 -3.55 8.31
C GLU A 164 -19.65 -2.10 7.85
N ALA A 165 -18.87 -1.21 8.43
CA ALA A 165 -18.88 0.20 8.09
C ALA A 165 -18.32 0.46 6.67
N MET A 166 -17.28 -0.25 6.28
CA MET A 166 -16.70 -0.15 4.94
C MET A 166 -17.63 -0.68 3.87
N GLU A 167 -18.41 -1.74 4.14
CA GLU A 167 -19.43 -2.22 3.21
C GLU A 167 -20.54 -1.17 2.96
N GLN A 168 -20.91 -0.41 3.99
CA GLN A 168 -21.85 0.70 3.82
C GLN A 168 -21.25 1.82 2.97
N LEU A 169 -19.92 2.05 3.09
CA LEU A 169 -19.21 3.07 2.31
C LEU A 169 -18.95 2.65 0.87
N LYS A 170 -18.80 1.36 0.57
CA LYS A 170 -18.64 0.87 -0.80
C LYS A 170 -19.78 1.33 -1.72
N LYS A 171 -20.97 1.46 -1.21
CA LYS A 171 -22.13 2.02 -1.97
C LYS A 171 -21.90 3.46 -2.46
N PHE A 172 -20.92 4.17 -1.87
CA PHE A 172 -20.52 5.52 -2.26
C PHE A 172 -19.15 5.56 -2.94
N SER A 173 -18.46 4.41 -3.08
CA SER A 173 -17.07 4.35 -3.55
C SER A 173 -16.91 4.18 -5.06
N GLU A 174 -17.98 4.01 -5.83
CA GLU A 174 -17.92 3.95 -7.30
C GLU A 174 -17.36 5.23 -7.95
N LEU A 175 -17.17 6.29 -7.16
CA LEU A 175 -16.58 7.57 -7.55
C LEU A 175 -15.24 7.82 -6.83
N TYR A 176 -14.52 6.78 -6.42
CA TYR A 176 -13.32 6.95 -5.62
C TYR A 176 -12.11 7.35 -6.46
N CYS A 177 -11.81 8.64 -6.47
CA CYS A 177 -10.55 9.17 -6.97
C CYS A 177 -9.56 9.39 -5.82
N THR A 178 -8.37 8.81 -5.86
CA THR A 178 -7.33 8.98 -4.84
C THR A 178 -6.73 10.39 -4.78
N GLY A 179 -7.03 11.24 -5.76
CA GLY A 179 -6.45 12.57 -5.87
C GLY A 179 -4.95 12.57 -6.20
N CYS A 180 -4.39 11.44 -6.64
CA CYS A 180 -2.96 11.29 -6.90
C CYS A 180 -2.45 12.10 -8.10
N LYS A 181 -3.36 12.67 -8.91
CA LYS A 181 -3.08 13.51 -10.08
C LYS A 181 -2.36 12.82 -11.25
N TYR A 182 -2.15 11.50 -11.20
CA TYR A 182 -1.51 10.77 -12.32
C TYR A 182 -2.32 10.77 -13.60
N CYS A 183 -3.65 10.92 -13.51
CA CYS A 183 -4.55 10.96 -14.66
C CYS A 183 -4.94 12.38 -15.07
N GLN A 184 -4.12 13.39 -14.81
CA GLN A 184 -4.44 14.76 -15.23
C GLN A 184 -4.15 14.97 -16.74
N PRO A 185 -5.06 15.63 -17.49
CA PRO A 185 -6.37 16.11 -17.04
C PRO A 185 -7.32 14.95 -16.74
N CYS A 186 -8.05 15.04 -15.62
CA CYS A 186 -8.97 13.99 -15.16
C CYS A 186 -10.13 13.83 -16.16
N PRO A 187 -10.47 12.60 -16.61
CA PRO A 187 -11.58 12.37 -17.54
C PRO A 187 -12.97 12.42 -16.87
N ALA A 188 -13.03 12.54 -15.54
CA ALA A 188 -14.27 12.59 -14.75
C ALA A 188 -14.64 14.03 -14.36
#